data_bb8b58ef59afed13418da3dc115d5957
#
_entry.id   bb8b58ef59afed13418da3dc115d5957
#
_cell.length_a   1.000
_cell.length_b   1.000
_cell.length_c   1.000
_cell.angle_alpha   90.00
_cell.angle_beta   90.00
_cell.angle_gamma   90.00
#
_symmetry.space_group_name_H-M   'P 1'
#
loop_
_entity.id
_entity.type
_entity.pdbx_description
1 polymer ?
#
loop_
_entity_poly.entity_id
_entity_poly.type
_entity_poly.pdbx_seq_one_letter_code
_entity_poly.pdbx_strand_id
1 'polypeptide(L)'
;MNKLISISETSKILNLVDPVSKKPLNHILRYWEKEFKQIRAKKINNRRYYSIKQLEILKKIKFLLKSKGMTISGARNLLDKNTNKLDDYNFDSLKAEYYKDKIKSKSRLLLNKLNNIKNYGKKNSS
;
A
#
# COMPACT_ATOMS: atom_id res chain seq x y z
N MET A 1 -21.45 3.86 -15.99
CA MET A 1 -22.03 3.47 -14.70
C MET A 1 -20.93 3.26 -13.68
N ASN A 2 -21.05 3.87 -12.52
CA ASN A 2 -20.08 3.70 -11.45
C ASN A 2 -20.34 2.38 -10.72
N LYS A 3 -19.42 1.45 -10.88
CA LYS A 3 -19.47 0.18 -10.14
C LYS A 3 -19.15 0.45 -8.68
N LEU A 4 -19.99 -0.03 -7.78
CA LEU A 4 -19.75 0.05 -6.34
C LEU A 4 -19.27 -1.31 -5.82
N ILE A 5 -18.29 -1.27 -4.96
CA ILE A 5 -17.64 -2.45 -4.38
C ILE A 5 -17.95 -2.46 -2.88
N SER A 6 -18.41 -3.58 -2.35
CA SER A 6 -18.72 -3.70 -0.92
C SER A 6 -17.44 -3.58 -0.08
N ILE A 7 -17.60 -3.23 1.19
CA ILE A 7 -16.47 -3.10 2.12
C ILE A 7 -15.70 -4.42 2.24
N SER A 8 -16.39 -5.56 2.25
CA SER A 8 -15.75 -6.87 2.35
C SER A 8 -14.91 -7.19 1.11
N GLU A 9 -15.43 -6.92 -0.08
CA GLU A 9 -14.68 -7.08 -1.33
C GLU A 9 -13.51 -6.11 -1.40
N THR A 10 -13.72 -4.87 -0.97
CA THR A 10 -12.65 -3.86 -0.93
C THR A 10 -11.51 -4.30 -0.04
N SER A 11 -11.82 -4.83 1.15
CA SER A 11 -10.80 -5.37 2.06
C SER A 11 -10.02 -6.50 1.42
N LYS A 12 -10.68 -7.40 0.70
CA LYS A 12 -10.02 -8.52 0.01
C LYS A 12 -9.12 -8.00 -1.13
N ILE A 13 -9.60 -7.05 -1.92
CA ILE A 13 -8.80 -6.45 -3.01
C ILE A 13 -7.55 -5.78 -2.45
N LEU A 14 -7.66 -5.10 -1.31
CA LEU A 14 -6.54 -4.44 -0.65
C LEU A 14 -5.67 -5.39 0.17
N ASN A 15 -5.99 -6.68 0.17
CA ASN A 15 -5.30 -7.69 0.97
C ASN A 15 -5.34 -7.38 2.47
N LEU A 16 -6.41 -6.74 2.93
CA LEU A 16 -6.67 -6.49 4.35
C LEU A 16 -7.53 -7.62 4.89
N VAL A 17 -6.91 -8.78 5.08
CA VAL A 17 -7.57 -9.99 5.56
C VAL A 17 -6.76 -10.60 6.69
N ASP A 18 -7.46 -11.31 7.57
CA ASP A 18 -6.82 -12.03 8.66
C ASP A 18 -5.93 -13.15 8.09
N PRO A 19 -4.67 -13.28 8.51
CA PRO A 19 -3.76 -14.29 7.96
C PRO A 19 -4.22 -15.73 8.18
N VAL A 20 -4.96 -15.99 9.26
CA VAL A 20 -5.40 -17.33 9.64
C VAL A 20 -6.80 -17.62 9.12
N SER A 21 -7.80 -16.79 9.48
CA SER A 21 -9.20 -17.04 9.15
C SER A 21 -9.59 -16.58 7.75
N LYS A 22 -8.76 -15.75 7.10
CA LYS A 22 -9.02 -15.15 5.79
C LYS A 22 -10.23 -14.23 5.76
N LYS A 23 -10.73 -13.83 6.92
CA LYS A 23 -11.85 -12.90 7.02
C LYS A 23 -11.42 -11.48 6.68
N PRO A 24 -12.25 -10.69 5.97
CA PRO A 24 -11.91 -9.31 5.66
C PRO A 24 -11.85 -8.46 6.94
N LEU A 25 -10.82 -7.62 7.02
CA LEU A 25 -10.59 -6.73 8.15
C LEU A 25 -11.28 -5.38 7.91
N ASN A 26 -12.60 -5.39 7.87
CA ASN A 26 -13.41 -4.21 7.56
C ASN A 26 -13.23 -3.06 8.55
N HIS A 27 -12.88 -3.37 9.80
CA HIS A 27 -12.67 -2.35 10.83
C HIS A 27 -11.50 -1.41 10.48
N ILE A 28 -10.52 -1.88 9.72
CA ILE A 28 -9.40 -1.05 9.26
C ILE A 28 -9.92 0.04 8.33
N LEU A 29 -10.77 -0.33 7.37
CA LEU A 29 -11.36 0.63 6.43
C LEU A 29 -12.25 1.65 7.14
N ARG A 30 -13.02 1.22 8.13
CA ARG A 30 -13.86 2.11 8.95
C ARG A 30 -13.00 3.10 9.74
N TYR A 31 -11.88 2.62 10.29
CA TYR A 31 -10.94 3.48 11.01
C TYR A 31 -10.32 4.51 10.07
N TRP A 32 -9.86 4.10 8.90
CA TRP A 32 -9.29 5.00 7.91
C TRP A 32 -10.31 6.05 7.44
N GLU A 33 -11.57 5.68 7.30
CA GLU A 33 -12.63 6.63 6.93
C GLU A 33 -12.75 7.77 7.94
N LYS A 34 -12.56 7.48 9.23
CA LYS A 34 -12.57 8.52 10.29
C LYS A 34 -11.33 9.40 10.22
N GLU A 35 -10.20 8.84 9.87
CA GLU A 35 -8.92 9.54 9.90
C GLU A 35 -8.61 10.32 8.61
N PHE A 36 -9.15 9.88 7.48
CA PHE A 36 -8.90 10.48 6.18
C PHE A 36 -10.20 11.00 5.57
N LYS A 37 -10.28 12.32 5.40
CA LYS A 37 -11.46 12.96 4.81
C LYS A 37 -11.66 12.61 3.34
N GLN A 38 -10.61 12.13 2.67
CA GLN A 38 -10.65 11.72 1.27
C GLN A 38 -11.43 10.42 1.06
N ILE A 39 -11.56 9.61 2.10
CA ILE A 39 -12.34 8.37 2.04
C ILE A 39 -13.81 8.69 2.28
N ARG A 40 -14.63 8.46 1.26
CA ARG A 40 -16.08 8.68 1.32
C ARG A 40 -16.79 7.43 0.82
N ALA A 41 -17.23 6.61 1.76
CA ALA A 41 -18.04 5.45 1.45
C ALA A 41 -19.49 5.86 1.17
N LYS A 42 -20.12 5.17 0.22
CA LYS A 42 -21.55 5.30 0.00
C LYS A 42 -22.27 4.29 0.88
N LYS A 43 -23.18 4.73 1.72
CA LYS A 43 -23.96 3.84 2.59
C LYS A 43 -25.29 3.49 1.90
N ILE A 44 -25.51 2.21 1.72
CA ILE A 44 -26.76 1.68 1.19
C ILE A 44 -27.21 0.57 2.16
N ASN A 45 -28.42 0.71 2.74
CA ASN A 45 -28.96 -0.24 3.72
C ASN A 45 -27.98 -0.53 4.87
N ASN A 46 -27.35 0.53 5.41
CA ASN A 46 -26.36 0.48 6.48
C ASN A 46 -25.06 -0.26 6.14
N ARG A 47 -24.82 -0.53 4.84
CA ARG A 47 -23.59 -1.14 4.36
C ARG A 47 -22.76 -0.13 3.58
N ARG A 48 -21.45 -0.21 3.72
CA ARG A 48 -20.51 0.68 3.03
C ARG A 48 -20.13 0.10 1.68
N TYR A 49 -20.13 0.97 0.66
CA TYR A 49 -19.69 0.64 -0.69
C TYR A 49 -18.70 1.70 -1.16
N TYR A 50 -17.73 1.30 -1.95
CA TYR A 50 -16.68 2.16 -2.46
C TYR A 50 -16.68 2.15 -3.98
N SER A 51 -16.51 3.33 -4.59
CA SER A 51 -16.33 3.44 -6.04
C SER A 51 -14.90 3.06 -6.42
N ILE A 52 -14.64 2.90 -7.72
CA ILE A 52 -13.30 2.62 -8.23
C ILE A 52 -12.33 3.76 -7.86
N LYS A 53 -12.79 5.01 -7.92
CA LYS A 53 -12.00 6.17 -7.50
C LYS A 53 -11.63 6.10 -6.02
N GLN A 54 -12.58 5.70 -5.18
CA GLN A 54 -12.34 5.50 -3.75
C GLN A 54 -11.36 4.35 -3.52
N LEU A 55 -11.46 3.28 -4.29
CA LEU A 55 -10.54 2.16 -4.20
C LEU A 55 -9.10 2.59 -4.46
N GLU A 56 -8.88 3.46 -5.44
CA GLU A 56 -7.54 4.00 -5.73
C GLU A 56 -7.01 4.84 -4.57
N ILE A 57 -7.85 5.66 -3.94
CA ILE A 57 -7.47 6.43 -2.75
C ILE A 57 -7.08 5.48 -1.61
N LEU A 58 -7.86 4.42 -1.40
CA LEU A 58 -7.57 3.42 -0.38
C LEU A 58 -6.25 2.68 -0.65
N LYS A 59 -5.94 2.39 -1.91
CA LYS A 59 -4.66 1.80 -2.29
C LYS A 59 -3.49 2.72 -1.97
N LYS A 60 -3.64 4.03 -2.22
CA LYS A 60 -2.62 5.03 -1.87
C LYS A 60 -2.40 5.08 -0.36
N ILE A 61 -3.47 5.12 0.42
CA ILE A 61 -3.39 5.13 1.88
C ILE A 61 -2.70 3.87 2.39
N LYS A 62 -3.08 2.71 1.89
CA LYS A 62 -2.45 1.45 2.27
C LYS A 62 -0.96 1.47 1.97
N PHE A 63 -0.57 1.96 0.80
CA PHE A 63 0.84 2.08 0.42
C PHE A 63 1.60 2.96 1.41
N LEU A 64 1.06 4.14 1.73
CA LEU A 64 1.71 5.07 2.65
C LEU A 64 1.87 4.49 4.06
N LEU A 65 0.85 3.82 4.56
CA LEU A 65 0.85 3.29 5.93
C LEU A 65 1.59 1.97 6.06
N LYS A 66 1.37 1.04 5.15
CA LYS A 66 1.89 -0.34 5.26
C LYS A 66 3.23 -0.52 4.57
N SER A 67 3.41 0.04 3.38
CA SER A 67 4.66 -0.13 2.63
C SER A 67 5.71 0.90 3.02
N LYS A 68 5.34 2.18 3.11
CA LYS A 68 6.25 3.24 3.54
C LYS A 68 6.38 3.36 5.04
N GLY A 69 5.46 2.80 5.80
CA GLY A 69 5.48 2.86 7.26
C GLY A 69 5.23 4.25 7.82
N MET A 70 4.49 5.10 7.10
CA MET A 70 4.15 6.43 7.58
C MET A 70 3.13 6.37 8.72
N THR A 71 3.14 7.36 9.58
CA THR A 71 2.09 7.54 10.59
C THR A 71 0.80 8.02 9.93
N ILE A 72 -0.31 7.86 10.62
CA ILE A 72 -1.62 8.40 10.18
C ILE A 72 -1.51 9.91 9.95
N SER A 73 -0.90 10.64 10.88
CA SER A 73 -0.70 12.09 10.75
C SER A 73 0.14 12.45 9.53
N GLY A 74 1.24 11.73 9.29
CA GLY A 74 2.11 11.97 8.14
C GLY A 74 1.41 11.70 6.82
N ALA A 75 0.69 10.59 6.73
CA ALA A 75 -0.07 10.25 5.54
C ALA A 75 -1.20 11.24 5.29
N ARG A 76 -1.90 11.67 6.36
CA ARG A 76 -2.95 12.69 6.26
C ARG A 76 -2.41 14.01 5.73
N ASN A 77 -1.29 14.47 6.27
CA ASN A 77 -0.66 15.71 5.83
C ASN A 77 -0.24 15.64 4.36
N LEU A 78 0.31 14.52 3.94
CA LEU A 78 0.70 14.31 2.55
C LEU A 78 -0.51 14.37 1.62
N LEU A 79 -1.59 13.68 1.97
CA LEU A 79 -2.81 13.66 1.16
C LEU A 79 -3.53 15.03 1.16
N ASP A 80 -3.51 15.75 2.28
CA ASP A 80 -4.13 17.07 2.37
C ASP A 80 -3.40 18.12 1.54
N LYS A 81 -2.08 18.02 1.44
CA LYS A 81 -1.28 18.90 0.57
C LYS A 81 -1.51 18.57 -0.90
N ASN A 82 -1.87 17.35 -1.20
CA ASN A 82 -2.01 16.82 -2.54
C ASN A 82 -3.47 16.88 -3.01
N THR A 83 -3.99 18.10 -3.19
CA THR A 83 -5.36 18.31 -3.66
C THR A 83 -5.47 18.59 -5.16
N ASN A 84 -4.34 18.73 -5.87
CA ASN A 84 -4.27 19.06 -7.30
C ASN A 84 -3.80 17.88 -8.14
N LYS A 85 -4.04 17.94 -9.45
CA LYS A 85 -3.61 16.90 -10.42
C LYS A 85 -2.10 16.66 -10.42
N LEU A 86 -1.31 17.67 -10.09
CA LEU A 86 0.14 17.55 -9.95
C LEU A 86 0.54 16.58 -8.84
N ASP A 87 -0.33 16.37 -7.89
CA ASP A 87 -0.07 15.56 -6.71
C ASP A 87 -0.16 14.07 -6.99
N ASP A 88 -1.03 13.66 -7.91
CA ASP A 88 -1.06 12.27 -8.39
C ASP A 88 0.25 11.90 -9.09
N TYR A 89 0.82 12.84 -9.85
CA TYR A 89 2.13 12.66 -10.48
C TYR A 89 3.22 12.49 -9.42
N ASN A 90 3.22 13.34 -8.41
CA ASN A 90 4.18 13.25 -7.31
C ASN A 90 4.06 11.94 -6.53
N PHE A 91 2.85 11.46 -6.32
CA PHE A 91 2.62 10.18 -5.65
C PHE A 91 3.19 9.02 -6.45
N ASP A 92 2.95 9.00 -7.76
CA ASP A 92 3.47 7.96 -8.64
C ASP A 92 5.00 7.98 -8.70
N SER A 93 5.61 9.17 -8.68
CA SER A 93 7.06 9.33 -8.60
C SER A 93 7.63 8.77 -7.31
N LEU A 94 7.01 9.07 -6.17
CA LEU A 94 7.43 8.55 -4.87
C LEU A 94 7.32 7.03 -4.81
N LYS A 95 6.26 6.48 -5.39
CA LYS A 95 6.05 5.04 -5.46
C LYS A 95 7.11 4.37 -6.33
N ALA A 96 7.43 4.97 -7.48
CA ALA A 96 8.47 4.48 -8.37
C ALA A 96 9.84 4.51 -7.70
N GLU A 97 10.20 5.59 -7.00
CA GLU A 97 11.45 5.68 -6.24
C GLU A 97 11.55 4.63 -5.15
N TYR A 98 10.47 4.43 -4.40
CA TYR A 98 10.42 3.44 -3.34
C TYR A 98 10.71 2.03 -3.87
N TYR A 99 10.06 1.63 -4.94
CA TYR A 99 10.28 0.31 -5.55
C TYR A 99 11.65 0.18 -6.19
N LYS A 100 12.16 1.26 -6.79
CA LYS A 100 13.52 1.30 -7.34
C LYS A 100 14.56 1.05 -6.25
N ASP A 101 14.43 1.71 -5.11
CA ASP A 101 15.33 1.54 -3.98
C ASP A 101 15.25 0.13 -3.40
N LYS A 102 14.04 -0.44 -3.31
CA LYS A 102 13.85 -1.83 -2.88
C LYS A 102 14.54 -2.83 -3.80
N ILE A 103 14.41 -2.63 -5.11
CA ILE A 103 15.05 -3.48 -6.11
C ILE A 103 16.57 -3.38 -5.99
N LYS A 104 17.11 -2.18 -5.84
CA LYS A 104 18.54 -1.97 -5.63
C LYS A 104 19.06 -2.67 -4.38
N SER A 105 18.35 -2.56 -3.26
CA SER A 105 18.71 -3.20 -2.00
C SER A 105 18.72 -4.73 -2.15
N LYS A 106 17.70 -5.30 -2.76
CA LYS A 106 17.63 -6.75 -3.02
C LYS A 106 18.73 -7.23 -3.95
N SER A 107 19.02 -6.47 -5.01
CA SER A 107 20.10 -6.78 -5.94
C SER A 107 21.46 -6.77 -5.25
N ARG A 108 21.70 -5.80 -4.38
CA ARG A 108 22.92 -5.70 -3.57
C ARG A 108 23.09 -6.91 -2.66
N LEU A 109 22.03 -7.33 -1.98
CA LEU A 109 22.03 -8.50 -1.10
C LEU A 109 22.32 -9.78 -1.89
N LEU A 110 21.74 -9.92 -3.07
CA LEU A 110 21.98 -11.07 -3.95
C LEU A 110 23.43 -11.11 -4.42
N LEU A 111 23.99 -9.98 -4.82
CA LEU A 111 25.39 -9.87 -5.24
C LEU A 111 26.34 -10.25 -4.10
N ASN A 112 26.06 -9.78 -2.89
CA ASN A 112 26.86 -10.12 -1.71
C ASN A 112 26.83 -11.62 -1.42
N LYS A 113 25.65 -12.25 -1.53
CA LYS A 113 25.51 -13.69 -1.36
C LYS A 113 26.30 -14.47 -2.40
N LEU A 114 26.24 -14.04 -3.66
CA LEU A 114 27.00 -14.68 -4.75
C LEU A 114 28.51 -14.54 -4.53
N ASN A 115 28.98 -13.36 -4.12
CA ASN A 115 30.39 -13.13 -3.83
C ASN A 115 30.87 -13.98 -2.66
N ASN A 116 30.07 -14.14 -1.61
CA ASN A 116 30.39 -15.00 -0.48
C ASN A 116 30.49 -16.47 -0.91
N ILE A 117 29.62 -16.94 -1.77
CA ILE A 117 29.66 -18.31 -2.32
C ILE A 117 30.92 -18.51 -3.16
N LYS A 118 31.28 -17.54 -4.02
CA LYS A 118 32.50 -17.58 -4.82
C LYS A 118 33.75 -17.64 -3.93
N ASN A 119 33.82 -16.83 -2.90
CA ASN A 119 34.95 -16.80 -1.98
C ASN A 119 35.07 -18.11 -1.19
N TYR A 120 33.93 -18.68 -0.79
CA TYR A 120 33.92 -19.97 -0.10
C TYR A 120 34.42 -21.10 -1.03
N GLY A 121 33.98 -21.12 -2.30
CA GLY A 121 34.44 -22.07 -3.28
C GLY A 121 35.95 -21.96 -3.55
N LYS A 122 36.50 -20.76 -3.63
CA LYS A 122 37.94 -20.54 -3.82
C LYS A 122 38.75 -21.03 -2.62
N LYS A 123 38.28 -20.87 -1.38
CA LYS A 123 38.98 -21.39 -0.19
C LYS A 123 39.04 -22.92 -0.15
N ASN A 124 38.06 -23.57 -0.70
CA ASN A 124 37.96 -25.04 -0.69
C ASN A 124 38.59 -25.72 -1.90
N SER A 125 39.05 -24.97 -2.90
CA SER A 125 39.63 -25.49 -4.14
C SER A 125 41.16 -25.53 -4.15
N SER A 126 41.78 -25.32 -3.02
CA SER A 126 43.25 -25.43 -2.89
C SER A 126 43.69 -26.88 -2.66
#